data_c3d87b3898581e4b7d196e2b8f7894d9
#
_entry.id   c3d87b3898581e4b7d196e2b8f7894d9
#
_cell.length_a   1.000
_cell.length_b   1.000
_cell.length_c   1.000
_cell.angle_alpha   90.00
_cell.angle_beta   90.00
_cell.angle_gamma   90.00
#
_symmetry.space_group_name_H-M   'P 1'
#
loop_
_entity.id
_entity.type
_entity.pdbx_description
1 polymer ?
#
loop_
_entity_poly.entity_id
_entity_poly.type
_entity_poly.pdbx_seq_one_letter_code
_entity_poly.pdbx_strand_id
1 'polypeptide(L)' 'MKVIKVSAIIDALIKDGWYLDKHESTSHRQFKHPTKKGKVTINGKLSDDRSGFLLKSIERQSGLKF' A
#
# COMPACT_ATOMS: atom_id res chain seq x y z
N MET A 1 -9.88 15.59 6.87
CA MET A 1 -9.14 14.83 5.86
C MET A 1 -8.48 13.62 6.51
N LYS A 2 -8.62 12.46 5.89
CA LYS A 2 -8.02 11.24 6.43
C LYS A 2 -6.54 11.18 6.10
N VAL A 3 -5.73 10.88 7.09
CA VAL A 3 -4.29 10.70 6.94
C VAL A 3 -3.91 9.36 7.56
N ILE A 4 -3.25 8.50 6.77
CA ILE A 4 -2.89 7.16 7.20
C ILE A 4 -1.38 6.98 7.04
N LYS A 5 -0.72 6.42 8.04
CA LYS A 5 0.71 6.13 7.95
C LYS A 5 0.96 4.97 6.99
N VAL A 6 2.08 5.03 6.29
CA VAL A 6 2.48 3.97 5.36
C VAL A 6 2.53 2.62 6.07
N SER A 7 3.04 2.58 7.30
CA SER A 7 3.07 1.33 8.07
C SER A 7 1.68 0.73 8.27
N ALA A 8 0.69 1.58 8.56
CA ALA A 8 -0.68 1.10 8.75
C ALA A 8 -1.30 0.61 7.44
N ILE A 9 -0.96 1.25 6.33
CA ILE A 9 -1.42 0.82 5.02
C ILE A 9 -0.85 -0.57 4.70
N ILE A 10 0.44 -0.75 4.94
CA ILE A 10 1.09 -2.04 4.69
C ILE A 10 0.49 -3.14 5.57
N ASP A 11 0.23 -2.84 6.85
CA ASP A 11 -0.41 -3.81 7.73
C ASP A 11 -1.78 -4.23 7.20
N ALA A 12 -2.56 -3.29 6.70
CA ALA A 12 -3.87 -3.59 6.13
C ALA A 12 -3.74 -4.44 4.86
N LEU A 13 -2.76 -4.15 4.03
CA LEU A 13 -2.49 -4.95 2.83
C LEU A 13 -2.17 -6.39 3.21
N ILE A 14 -1.28 -6.58 4.16
CA ILE A 14 -0.87 -7.91 4.60
C ILE A 14 -2.06 -8.69 5.16
N LYS A 15 -2.89 -8.05 5.95
CA LYS A 15 -4.10 -8.69 6.50
C LYS A 15 -5.07 -9.11 5.41
N ASP A 16 -5.11 -8.39 4.29
CA ASP A 16 -5.98 -8.71 3.16
C ASP A 16 -5.37 -9.78 2.24
N GLY A 17 -4.16 -10.21 2.49
CA GLY A 17 -3.50 -11.26 1.71
C GLY A 17 -2.44 -10.78 0.75
N TRP A 18 -2.19 -9.47 0.69
CA TRP A 18 -1.11 -8.95 -0.14
C TRP A 18 0.24 -9.32 0.45
N TYR A 19 1.22 -9.56 -0.40
CA TYR A 19 2.57 -9.88 0.04
C TYR A 19 3.58 -9.05 -0.74
N LEU A 20 4.71 -8.78 -0.12
CA LEU A 20 5.78 -8.00 -0.74
C LEU A 20 6.40 -8.83 -1.86
N ASP A 21 6.30 -8.32 -3.09
CA ASP A 21 6.87 -8.97 -4.26
C ASP A 21 8.25 -8.42 -4.58
N LYS A 22 8.39 -7.09 -4.56
CA LYS A 22 9.66 -6.44 -4.85
C LYS A 22 9.89 -5.28 -3.90
N HIS A 23 11.14 -5.10 -3.51
CA HIS A 23 11.57 -3.99 -2.69
C HIS A 23 12.85 -3.46 -3.34
N GLU A 24 12.70 -2.62 -4.37
CA GLU A 24 13.82 -2.20 -5.21
C GLU A 24 14.72 -1.14 -4.58
N SER A 25 14.21 -0.45 -3.58
CA SER A 25 14.98 0.52 -2.83
C SER A 25 14.37 0.63 -1.45
N THR A 26 14.95 1.49 -0.60
CA THR A 26 14.41 1.67 0.75
C THR A 26 12.98 2.21 0.76
N SER A 27 12.53 2.80 -0.34
CA SER A 27 11.23 3.48 -0.38
C SER A 27 10.25 2.94 -1.41
N HIS A 28 10.64 1.98 -2.26
CA HIS A 28 9.76 1.44 -3.28
C HIS A 28 9.42 0.00 -2.99
N ARG A 29 8.16 -0.26 -2.64
CA ARG A 29 7.69 -1.62 -2.34
C ARG A 29 6.53 -1.95 -3.26
N GLN A 30 6.58 -3.13 -3.89
CA GLN A 30 5.50 -3.62 -4.73
C GLN A 30 4.88 -4.86 -4.09
N PHE A 31 3.56 -4.85 -3.96
CA PHE A 31 2.81 -5.94 -3.36
C PHE A 31 1.95 -6.62 -4.41
N LYS A 32 1.81 -7.92 -4.27
CA LYS A 32 0.92 -8.75 -5.10
C LYS A 32 -0.02 -9.54 -4.23
N HIS A 33 -1.09 -10.03 -4.85
CA HIS A 33 -2.11 -10.79 -4.16
C HIS A 33 -2.37 -12.10 -4.92
N PRO A 34 -2.59 -13.23 -4.20
CA PRO A 34 -2.78 -14.51 -4.87
C PRO A 34 -4.05 -14.58 -5.72
N THR A 35 -5.08 -13.80 -5.40
CA THR A 35 -6.35 -13.86 -6.12
C THR A 35 -6.77 -12.54 -6.76
N LYS A 36 -6.30 -11.41 -6.24
CA LYS A 36 -6.62 -10.11 -6.81
C LYS A 36 -5.63 -9.76 -7.91
N LYS A 37 -6.14 -9.18 -8.99
CA LYS A 37 -5.29 -8.79 -10.13
C LYS A 37 -4.54 -7.52 -9.83
N GLY A 38 -3.43 -7.32 -10.56
CA GLY A 38 -2.64 -6.11 -10.46
C GLY A 38 -1.67 -6.14 -9.30
N LYS A 39 -1.13 -4.99 -9.01
CA LYS A 39 -0.17 -4.83 -7.93
C LYS A 39 -0.39 -3.49 -7.24
N VAL A 40 0.06 -3.39 -6.01
CA VAL A 40 0.02 -2.15 -5.23
C VAL A 40 1.44 -1.66 -5.03
N THR A 41 1.70 -0.43 -5.40
CA THR A 41 3.02 0.19 -5.21
C THR A 41 2.92 1.20 -4.07
N ILE A 42 3.74 1.02 -3.06
CA ILE A 42 3.82 1.91 -1.91
C ILE A 42 5.19 2.56 -1.90
N ASN A 43 5.22 3.88 -2.00
CA ASN A 43 6.44 4.67 -1.92
C ASN A 43 6.56 5.32 -0.56
N GLY A 44 7.78 5.60 -0.14
CA GLY A 44 8.03 6.34 1.07
C GLY A 44 8.43 5.48 2.26
N LYS A 45 8.76 6.14 3.35
CA LYS A 45 9.18 5.49 4.58
C LYS A 45 7.96 5.02 5.37
N LEU A 46 8.17 4.06 6.26
CA LEU A 46 7.08 3.55 7.11
C LEU A 46 6.43 4.64 7.95
N SER A 47 7.19 5.66 8.33
CA SER A 47 6.67 6.76 9.13
C SER A 47 5.99 7.86 8.32
N ASP A 48 6.05 7.79 7.00
CA ASP A 48 5.40 8.78 6.13
C ASP A 48 3.89 8.65 6.20
N ASP A 49 3.23 9.77 5.93
CA ASP A 49 1.77 9.82 5.90
C ASP A 49 1.28 9.83 4.46
N ARG A 50 0.08 9.30 4.24
CA ARG A 50 -0.58 9.33 2.94
C ARG A 50 -2.00 9.85 3.11
N SER A 51 -2.39 10.75 2.19
CA SER A 51 -3.73 11.33 2.20
C SER A 51 -4.09 11.75 0.77
N GLY A 52 -5.33 12.22 0.57
CA GLY A 52 -5.78 12.75 -0.71
C GLY A 52 -5.60 11.77 -1.86
N PHE A 53 -5.01 12.25 -2.95
CA PHE A 53 -4.86 11.44 -4.17
C PHE A 53 -4.01 10.20 -3.97
N LEU A 54 -2.94 10.31 -3.18
CA LEU A 54 -2.05 9.19 -2.95
C LEU A 54 -2.78 8.06 -2.22
N LEU A 55 -3.55 8.41 -1.20
CA LEU A 55 -4.32 7.43 -0.45
C LEU A 55 -5.40 6.81 -1.33
N LYS A 56 -6.12 7.63 -2.11
CA LYS A 56 -7.15 7.12 -3.01
C LYS A 56 -6.58 6.20 -4.07
N SER A 57 -5.39 6.50 -4.57
CA SER A 57 -4.71 5.64 -5.53
C SER A 57 -4.43 4.27 -4.94
N ILE A 58 -3.96 4.23 -3.70
CA ILE A 58 -3.71 2.97 -3.00
C ILE A 58 -5.01 2.19 -2.78
N GLU A 59 -6.06 2.88 -2.38
CA GLU A 59 -7.39 2.25 -2.22
C GLU A 59 -7.86 1.63 -3.52
N ARG A 60 -7.69 2.34 -4.63
CA ARG A 60 -8.11 1.83 -5.93
C ARG A 60 -7.30 0.61 -6.34
N GLN A 61 -5.97 0.66 -6.15
CA GLN A 61 -5.11 -0.45 -6.52
C GLN A 61 -5.38 -1.70 -5.68
N SER A 62 -5.63 -1.52 -4.40
CA SER A 62 -5.78 -2.64 -3.46
C SER A 62 -7.22 -3.12 -3.31
N GLY A 63 -8.18 -2.30 -3.65
CA GLY A 63 -9.58 -2.59 -3.38
C GLY A 63 -9.98 -2.40 -1.92
N LEU A 64 -9.09 -1.86 -1.11
CA LEU A 64 -9.34 -1.62 0.31
C LEU A 64 -9.78 -0.18 0.54
N LYS A 65 -10.38 0.05 1.71
CA LYS A 65 -10.74 1.38 2.18
C LYS A 65 -10.00 1.66 3.47
N PHE A 66 -9.41 2.83 3.54
CA PHE A 66 -8.66 3.23 4.74
C PHE A 66 -9.30 4.35 5.50
#